data_4938b60a10572ed87998dc3c5b449e67
#
_entry.id   4938b60a10572ed87998dc3c5b449e67
#
_cell.length_a   1.000
_cell.length_b   1.000
_cell.length_c   1.000
_cell.angle_alpha   90.00
_cell.angle_beta   90.00
_cell.angle_gamma   90.00
#
_symmetry.space_group_name_H-M   'P 1'
#
loop_
_entity.id
_entity.type
_entity.pdbx_description
1 polymer ?
#
loop_
_entity_poly.entity_id
_entity_poly.type
_entity_poly.pdbx_seq_one_letter_code
_entity_poly.pdbx_strand_id
1 'polypeptide(L)'
;MAPSPSPVLPLSLPSSFLTRLFSWVLGALLIGAGLSGCSASGAGLNTFQSPDGRYAFLYPTGWNRVAVSDGPQVVFHDLINSDETLSLVISDVNDTNSLENLGSAVAVGEKLGRIVIAPEGSGRQAELVEAIEREDGGHTFYDLEYAVHLADRDRHELATVVVDRGRLYTLAASTNEARWPKVSDLFHSVITSFTLQI
;
A
#
# COMPACT_ATOMS: atom_id res chain seq x y z
N MET A 1 11.34 58.97 74.80
CA MET A 1 10.23 58.98 73.86
C MET A 1 10.71 58.13 72.64
N ALA A 2 10.37 56.85 72.64
CA ALA A 2 10.71 55.89 71.60
C ALA A 2 9.46 55.59 70.73
N PRO A 3 9.56 55.56 69.43
CA PRO A 3 8.43 55.23 68.55
C PRO A 3 8.24 53.71 68.49
N SER A 4 6.98 53.32 68.62
CA SER A 4 6.50 51.93 68.56
C SER A 4 6.60 51.37 67.09
N PRO A 5 6.87 50.08 66.91
CA PRO A 5 6.88 49.49 65.59
C PRO A 5 5.47 49.15 65.12
N SER A 6 5.17 49.42 63.85
CA SER A 6 3.93 49.11 63.18
C SER A 6 3.84 47.57 62.87
N PRO A 7 2.66 46.98 62.96
CA PRO A 7 2.47 45.54 62.68
C PRO A 7 2.52 45.27 61.18
N VAL A 8 3.33 44.28 60.77
CA VAL A 8 3.37 43.70 59.43
C VAL A 8 2.26 42.69 59.30
N LEU A 9 1.29 42.94 58.40
CA LEU A 9 0.24 41.97 58.04
C LEU A 9 0.80 40.83 57.20
N PRO A 10 0.54 39.58 57.55
CA PRO A 10 0.90 38.47 56.67
C PRO A 10 -0.10 38.38 55.51
N LEU A 11 0.38 38.43 54.29
CA LEU A 11 -0.38 38.18 53.06
C LEU A 11 -0.67 36.66 52.97
N SER A 12 -1.81 36.23 53.45
CA SER A 12 -2.28 34.85 53.27
C SER A 12 -2.96 34.74 51.91
N LEU A 13 -2.27 34.17 50.95
CA LEU A 13 -2.86 33.75 49.69
C LEU A 13 -3.81 32.57 49.92
N PRO A 14 -5.05 32.62 49.44
CA PRO A 14 -6.01 31.54 49.67
C PRO A 14 -5.57 30.29 48.86
N SER A 15 -5.49 29.16 49.57
CA SER A 15 -5.08 27.84 49.06
C SER A 15 -5.92 27.34 47.87
N SER A 16 -7.06 27.95 47.60
CA SER A 16 -7.93 27.67 46.47
C SER A 16 -7.39 28.13 45.11
N PHE A 17 -6.43 29.08 45.08
CA PHE A 17 -5.81 29.56 43.81
C PHE A 17 -4.75 28.59 43.28
N LEU A 18 -3.99 27.98 44.18
CA LEU A 18 -2.96 26.98 43.80
C LEU A 18 -3.59 25.69 43.29
N THR A 19 -4.71 25.26 43.88
CA THR A 19 -5.43 24.03 43.46
C THR A 19 -6.09 24.20 42.06
N ARG A 20 -6.58 25.38 41.75
CA ARG A 20 -7.18 25.67 40.44
C ARG A 20 -6.14 25.77 39.33
N LEU A 21 -4.97 26.37 39.57
CA LEU A 21 -3.86 26.42 38.62
C LEU A 21 -3.30 25.04 38.35
N PHE A 22 -3.16 24.18 39.34
CA PHE A 22 -2.67 22.81 39.16
C PHE A 22 -3.64 21.94 38.36
N SER A 23 -4.95 22.15 38.49
CA SER A 23 -5.99 21.44 37.75
C SER A 23 -6.00 21.81 36.26
N TRP A 24 -5.71 23.06 35.93
CA TRP A 24 -5.64 23.54 34.55
C TRP A 24 -4.36 23.06 33.82
N VAL A 25 -3.23 22.99 34.53
CA VAL A 25 -1.95 22.50 33.97
C VAL A 25 -2.02 20.99 33.74
N LEU A 26 -2.65 20.23 34.67
CA LEU A 26 -2.83 18.79 34.49
C LEU A 26 -3.79 18.44 33.36
N GLY A 27 -4.88 19.24 33.20
CA GLY A 27 -5.80 19.09 32.07
C GLY A 27 -5.21 19.39 30.73
N ALA A 28 -4.31 20.38 30.60
CA ALA A 28 -3.61 20.73 29.37
C ALA A 28 -2.54 19.68 29.02
N LEU A 29 -1.92 19.02 29.99
CA LEU A 29 -0.92 17.98 29.75
C LEU A 29 -1.54 16.69 29.22
N LEU A 30 -2.79 16.37 29.59
CA LEU A 30 -3.50 15.17 29.09
C LEU A 30 -4.04 15.33 27.68
N ILE A 31 -4.27 16.55 27.18
CA ILE A 31 -4.74 16.81 25.81
C ILE A 31 -3.58 16.72 24.80
N GLY A 32 -2.33 16.93 25.25
CA GLY A 32 -1.13 16.87 24.37
C GLY A 32 -0.65 15.46 24.06
N ALA A 33 -1.11 14.41 24.74
CA ALA A 33 -0.65 13.03 24.56
C ALA A 33 -1.48 12.22 23.55
N GLY A 34 -2.51 12.81 22.92
CA GLY A 34 -3.47 12.09 22.07
C GLY A 34 -3.21 12.17 20.56
N LEU A 35 -2.13 12.81 20.07
CA LEU A 35 -1.87 13.03 18.64
C LEU A 35 -0.64 12.28 18.10
N SER A 36 -0.21 11.23 18.78
CA SER A 36 0.59 10.21 18.09
C SER A 36 -0.37 9.35 17.27
N GLY A 37 -0.74 9.85 16.09
CA GLY A 37 -1.37 9.05 15.06
C GLY A 37 -0.43 7.89 14.75
N CYS A 38 -0.64 6.72 15.37
CA CYS A 38 -0.21 5.48 14.79
C CYS A 38 -0.87 5.43 13.41
N SER A 39 -0.10 5.65 12.36
CA SER A 39 -0.42 5.11 11.04
C SER A 39 -0.60 3.63 11.30
N ALA A 40 -1.84 3.15 11.35
CA ALA A 40 -2.14 1.74 11.32
C ALA A 40 -1.68 1.27 9.93
N SER A 41 -0.40 0.89 9.81
CA SER A 41 0.03 -0.07 8.81
C SER A 41 -0.91 -1.24 9.01
N GLY A 42 -1.75 -1.55 8.01
CA GLY A 42 -2.77 -2.57 8.12
C GLY A 42 -2.17 -3.82 8.75
N ALA A 43 -2.77 -4.34 9.82
CA ALA A 43 -2.22 -5.47 10.55
C ALA A 43 -1.93 -6.60 9.55
N GLY A 44 -0.65 -6.98 9.41
CA GLY A 44 -0.22 -8.02 8.48
C GLY A 44 0.40 -7.54 7.16
N LEU A 45 0.67 -6.25 6.98
CA LEU A 45 1.33 -5.70 5.78
C LEU A 45 2.61 -4.95 6.15
N ASN A 46 3.63 -5.07 5.30
CA ASN A 46 4.87 -4.30 5.32
C ASN A 46 4.92 -3.39 4.09
N THR A 47 5.73 -2.33 4.16
CA THR A 47 5.95 -1.42 3.04
C THR A 47 7.23 -1.78 2.29
N PHE A 48 7.14 -1.87 0.97
CA PHE A 48 8.28 -1.85 0.07
C PHE A 48 8.39 -0.46 -0.58
N GLN A 49 9.60 0.07 -0.60
CA GLN A 49 9.94 1.27 -1.35
C GLN A 49 11.09 0.94 -2.31
N SER A 50 10.98 1.40 -3.55
CA SER A 50 12.05 1.21 -4.53
C SER A 50 13.34 1.93 -4.10
N PRO A 51 14.54 1.39 -4.42
CA PRO A 51 15.80 2.02 -4.03
C PRO A 51 15.99 3.44 -4.59
N ASP A 52 15.39 3.73 -5.74
CA ASP A 52 15.39 5.04 -6.38
C ASP A 52 14.25 5.96 -5.91
N GLY A 53 13.41 5.50 -4.97
CA GLY A 53 12.30 6.25 -4.41
C GLY A 53 11.13 6.50 -5.35
N ARG A 54 11.06 5.84 -6.51
CA ARG A 54 10.05 6.16 -7.54
C ARG A 54 8.69 5.54 -7.31
N TYR A 55 8.62 4.41 -6.61
CA TYR A 55 7.38 3.71 -6.32
C TYR A 55 7.42 3.02 -4.98
N ALA A 56 6.26 2.80 -4.42
CA ALA A 56 6.07 2.05 -3.19
C ALA A 56 4.80 1.21 -3.27
N PHE A 57 4.75 0.13 -2.49
CA PHE A 57 3.58 -0.71 -2.32
C PHE A 57 3.65 -1.51 -1.02
N LEU A 58 2.53 -2.05 -0.60
CA LEU A 58 2.45 -2.95 0.55
C LEU A 58 2.63 -4.40 0.10
N TYR A 59 3.22 -5.22 0.98
CA TYR A 59 3.31 -6.66 0.80
C TYR A 59 3.02 -7.40 2.10
N PRO A 60 2.52 -8.65 2.06
CA PRO A 60 2.15 -9.38 3.27
C PRO A 60 3.34 -9.65 4.19
N THR A 61 3.12 -9.50 5.50
CA THR A 61 4.12 -9.84 6.51
C THR A 61 4.42 -11.34 6.46
N GLY A 62 5.70 -11.70 6.53
CA GLY A 62 6.15 -13.10 6.44
C GLY A 62 6.49 -13.54 5.01
N TRP A 63 6.19 -12.73 4.00
CA TRP A 63 6.64 -13.00 2.64
C TRP A 63 8.10 -12.61 2.45
N ASN A 64 8.84 -13.41 1.71
CA ASN A 64 10.25 -13.19 1.43
C ASN A 64 10.48 -12.66 0.03
N ARG A 65 11.37 -11.66 -0.06
CA ARG A 65 11.86 -11.20 -1.35
C ARG A 65 12.84 -12.22 -1.91
N VAL A 66 12.65 -12.60 -3.18
CA VAL A 66 13.57 -13.44 -3.93
C VAL A 66 14.29 -12.62 -5.00
N ALA A 67 15.54 -12.95 -5.23
CA ALA A 67 16.30 -12.40 -6.35
C ALA A 67 16.02 -13.23 -7.60
N VAL A 68 15.69 -12.54 -8.71
CA VAL A 68 15.54 -13.16 -10.02
C VAL A 68 16.55 -12.53 -10.96
N SER A 69 17.14 -13.34 -11.84
CA SER A 69 18.20 -12.88 -12.76
C SER A 69 17.61 -12.17 -13.98
N ASP A 70 16.46 -12.64 -14.43
CA ASP A 70 15.76 -12.12 -15.61
C ASP A 70 14.27 -12.06 -15.32
N GLY A 71 13.58 -11.00 -15.76
CA GLY A 71 12.12 -10.83 -15.57
C GLY A 71 11.75 -9.75 -14.55
N PRO A 72 10.89 -10.05 -13.55
CA PRO A 72 10.39 -9.03 -12.61
C PRO A 72 11.49 -8.35 -11.81
N GLN A 73 11.36 -7.02 -11.61
CA GLN A 73 12.28 -6.23 -10.78
C GLN A 73 12.18 -6.57 -9.29
N VAL A 74 10.99 -6.99 -8.87
CA VAL A 74 10.72 -7.37 -7.48
C VAL A 74 9.82 -8.60 -7.48
N VAL A 75 10.17 -9.60 -6.66
CA VAL A 75 9.34 -10.77 -6.42
C VAL A 75 9.32 -11.05 -4.92
N PHE A 76 8.13 -11.21 -4.37
CA PHE A 76 7.90 -11.75 -3.04
C PHE A 76 7.10 -13.04 -3.17
N HIS A 77 7.33 -13.98 -2.28
CA HIS A 77 6.50 -15.17 -2.15
C HIS A 77 6.27 -15.55 -0.69
N ASP A 78 5.16 -16.20 -0.43
CA ASP A 78 4.86 -16.80 0.87
C ASP A 78 5.72 -18.05 1.08
N LEU A 79 6.32 -18.18 2.26
CA LEU A 79 7.11 -19.37 2.63
C LEU A 79 6.26 -20.60 2.89
N ILE A 80 5.02 -20.41 3.30
CA ILE A 80 4.10 -21.50 3.67
C ILE A 80 3.28 -21.92 2.45
N ASN A 81 2.74 -20.94 1.72
CA ASN A 81 1.95 -21.15 0.51
C ASN A 81 2.78 -20.70 -0.69
N SER A 82 3.72 -21.53 -1.11
CA SER A 82 4.70 -21.21 -2.15
C SER A 82 4.11 -20.79 -3.50
N ASP A 83 2.83 -21.08 -3.72
CA ASP A 83 2.06 -20.67 -4.89
C ASP A 83 1.55 -19.21 -4.79
N GLU A 84 1.63 -18.58 -3.61
CA GLU A 84 1.27 -17.18 -3.44
C GLU A 84 2.48 -16.29 -3.76
N THR A 85 2.32 -15.42 -4.73
CA THR A 85 3.39 -14.55 -5.22
C THR A 85 2.90 -13.12 -5.44
N LEU A 86 3.81 -12.18 -5.26
CA LEU A 86 3.66 -10.78 -5.63
C LEU A 86 4.86 -10.38 -6.49
N SER A 87 4.63 -9.87 -7.67
CA SER A 87 5.69 -9.49 -8.59
C SER A 87 5.46 -8.11 -9.18
N LEU A 88 6.54 -7.36 -9.37
CA LEU A 88 6.54 -6.10 -10.12
C LEU A 88 7.38 -6.26 -11.38
N VAL A 89 6.76 -6.02 -12.52
CA VAL A 89 7.42 -5.94 -13.84
C VAL A 89 7.39 -4.49 -14.30
N ILE A 90 8.50 -4.00 -14.83
CA ILE A 90 8.61 -2.69 -15.47
C ILE A 90 9.04 -2.91 -16.90
N SER A 91 8.22 -2.44 -17.86
CA SER A 91 8.47 -2.56 -19.29
C SER A 91 8.52 -1.18 -19.94
N ASP A 92 9.36 -1.01 -20.94
CA ASP A 92 9.35 0.23 -21.72
C ASP A 92 8.13 0.26 -22.64
N VAL A 93 7.43 1.40 -22.66
CA VAL A 93 6.34 1.68 -23.59
C VAL A 93 6.71 2.90 -24.39
N ASN A 94 6.94 2.69 -25.68
CA ASN A 94 7.43 3.75 -26.57
C ASN A 94 6.36 4.83 -26.73
N ASP A 95 6.78 6.08 -26.61
CA ASP A 95 6.06 7.30 -26.98
C ASP A 95 4.73 7.55 -26.24
N THR A 96 4.50 6.90 -25.09
CA THR A 96 3.31 7.18 -24.27
C THR A 96 3.68 7.50 -22.83
N ASN A 97 3.02 8.52 -22.28
CA ASN A 97 3.14 8.91 -20.86
C ASN A 97 1.83 8.65 -20.09
N SER A 98 0.86 8.03 -20.73
CA SER A 98 -0.44 7.79 -20.11
C SER A 98 -0.96 6.41 -20.50
N LEU A 99 -1.66 5.79 -19.56
CA LEU A 99 -2.22 4.44 -19.72
C LEU A 99 -3.38 4.44 -20.73
N GLU A 100 -4.16 5.53 -20.77
CA GLU A 100 -5.30 5.71 -21.69
C GLU A 100 -4.86 5.69 -23.16
N ASN A 101 -3.62 6.11 -23.46
CA ASN A 101 -3.06 6.01 -24.82
C ASN A 101 -2.83 4.56 -25.25
N LEU A 102 -2.76 3.60 -24.32
CA LEU A 102 -2.67 2.18 -24.60
C LEU A 102 -4.04 1.52 -24.82
N GLY A 103 -5.12 2.20 -24.42
CA GLY A 103 -6.51 1.75 -24.55
C GLY A 103 -7.29 1.82 -23.24
N SER A 104 -8.55 1.39 -23.25
CA SER A 104 -9.38 1.27 -22.06
C SER A 104 -8.84 0.16 -21.12
N ALA A 105 -9.30 0.17 -19.85
CA ALA A 105 -8.92 -0.86 -18.86
C ALA A 105 -9.17 -2.28 -19.40
N VAL A 106 -10.29 -2.52 -20.06
CA VAL A 106 -10.63 -3.82 -20.68
C VAL A 106 -9.63 -4.15 -21.80
N ALA A 107 -9.36 -3.21 -22.73
CA ALA A 107 -8.47 -3.47 -23.85
C ALA A 107 -7.03 -3.75 -23.41
N VAL A 108 -6.54 -2.99 -22.42
CA VAL A 108 -5.21 -3.21 -21.80
C VAL A 108 -5.19 -4.53 -21.04
N GLY A 109 -6.23 -4.82 -20.25
CA GLY A 109 -6.37 -6.07 -19.51
C GLY A 109 -6.34 -7.30 -20.41
N GLU A 110 -7.14 -7.32 -21.48
CA GLU A 110 -7.12 -8.42 -22.46
C GLU A 110 -5.74 -8.60 -23.13
N LYS A 111 -5.07 -7.49 -23.45
CA LYS A 111 -3.73 -7.53 -24.04
C LYS A 111 -2.70 -8.10 -23.08
N LEU A 112 -2.71 -7.67 -21.81
CA LEU A 112 -1.84 -8.20 -20.77
C LEU A 112 -2.12 -9.67 -20.48
N GLY A 113 -3.40 -10.06 -20.42
CA GLY A 113 -3.80 -11.46 -20.29
C GLY A 113 -3.13 -12.35 -21.32
N ARG A 114 -3.08 -11.94 -22.60
CA ARG A 114 -2.47 -12.72 -23.68
C ARG A 114 -0.94 -12.65 -23.73
N ILE A 115 -0.33 -11.53 -23.35
CA ILE A 115 1.12 -11.33 -23.56
C ILE A 115 1.92 -11.64 -22.28
N VAL A 116 1.36 -11.35 -21.09
CA VAL A 116 2.08 -11.43 -19.82
C VAL A 116 1.59 -12.58 -18.95
N ILE A 117 0.26 -12.70 -18.76
CA ILE A 117 -0.32 -13.68 -17.86
C ILE A 117 -0.31 -15.08 -18.48
N ALA A 118 -0.76 -15.19 -19.73
CA ALA A 118 -0.87 -16.44 -20.47
C ALA A 118 -0.26 -16.29 -21.89
N PRO A 119 1.08 -16.09 -21.99
CA PRO A 119 1.73 -15.97 -23.28
C PRO A 119 1.60 -17.25 -24.09
N GLU A 120 1.64 -17.12 -25.42
CA GLU A 120 1.56 -18.25 -26.34
C GLU A 120 2.63 -19.31 -26.02
N GLY A 121 2.22 -20.58 -25.99
CA GLY A 121 3.12 -21.69 -25.64
C GLY A 121 3.36 -21.89 -24.14
N SER A 122 2.83 -21.04 -23.25
CA SER A 122 2.98 -21.19 -21.79
C SER A 122 2.15 -22.32 -21.20
N GLY A 123 1.17 -22.84 -21.94
CA GLY A 123 0.19 -23.81 -21.43
C GLY A 123 -0.84 -23.20 -20.45
N ARG A 124 -0.90 -21.87 -20.39
CA ARG A 124 -1.85 -21.11 -19.57
C ARG A 124 -2.97 -20.55 -20.44
N GLN A 125 -4.14 -20.36 -19.83
CA GLN A 125 -5.24 -19.58 -20.39
C GLN A 125 -5.66 -18.57 -19.35
N ALA A 126 -5.79 -17.29 -19.72
CA ALA A 126 -6.22 -16.21 -18.84
C ALA A 126 -7.56 -15.66 -19.34
N GLU A 127 -8.50 -15.54 -18.44
CA GLU A 127 -9.79 -14.87 -18.63
C GLU A 127 -9.78 -13.59 -17.78
N LEU A 128 -10.04 -12.43 -18.40
CA LEU A 128 -10.21 -11.17 -17.70
C LEU A 128 -11.60 -11.18 -17.04
N VAL A 129 -11.62 -11.21 -15.69
CA VAL A 129 -12.84 -11.23 -14.88
C VAL A 129 -13.34 -9.82 -14.64
N GLU A 130 -12.44 -8.91 -14.29
CA GLU A 130 -12.76 -7.52 -13.99
C GLU A 130 -11.64 -6.57 -14.44
N ALA A 131 -12.02 -5.36 -14.84
CA ALA A 131 -11.10 -4.28 -15.18
C ALA A 131 -11.68 -2.94 -14.72
N ILE A 132 -11.03 -2.31 -13.75
CA ILE A 132 -11.46 -1.06 -13.11
C ILE A 132 -10.41 0.02 -13.36
N GLU A 133 -10.87 1.22 -13.68
CA GLU A 133 -10.03 2.41 -13.75
C GLU A 133 -10.04 3.14 -12.40
N ARG A 134 -8.87 3.56 -11.94
CA ARG A 134 -8.67 4.26 -10.67
C ARG A 134 -7.70 5.43 -10.86
N GLU A 135 -8.00 6.56 -10.24
CA GLU A 135 -7.12 7.73 -10.19
C GLU A 135 -6.40 7.79 -8.83
N ASP A 136 -5.08 7.93 -8.85
CA ASP A 136 -4.28 8.15 -7.65
C ASP A 136 -3.02 8.95 -7.96
N GLY A 137 -2.72 9.97 -7.12
CA GLY A 137 -1.53 10.80 -7.26
C GLY A 137 -1.39 11.50 -8.62
N GLY A 138 -2.50 11.73 -9.34
CA GLY A 138 -2.50 12.32 -10.68
C GLY A 138 -2.12 11.35 -11.80
N HIS A 139 -2.16 10.05 -11.53
CA HIS A 139 -1.98 8.99 -12.51
C HIS A 139 -3.22 8.10 -12.59
N THR A 140 -3.53 7.65 -13.80
CA THR A 140 -4.56 6.64 -14.06
C THR A 140 -3.96 5.25 -13.90
N PHE A 141 -4.61 4.44 -13.07
CA PHE A 141 -4.31 3.02 -12.86
C PHE A 141 -5.44 2.17 -13.41
N TYR A 142 -5.11 0.99 -13.93
CA TYR A 142 -6.08 -0.05 -14.23
C TYR A 142 -5.85 -1.22 -13.29
N ASP A 143 -6.84 -1.53 -12.47
CA ASP A 143 -6.86 -2.69 -11.59
C ASP A 143 -7.60 -3.82 -12.32
N LEU A 144 -6.93 -4.96 -12.48
CA LEU A 144 -7.31 -6.05 -13.37
C LEU A 144 -7.39 -7.35 -12.59
N GLU A 145 -8.43 -8.16 -12.80
CA GLU A 145 -8.63 -9.45 -12.18
C GLU A 145 -8.71 -10.54 -13.24
N TYR A 146 -8.00 -11.65 -13.02
CA TYR A 146 -7.94 -12.76 -13.97
C TYR A 146 -8.19 -14.09 -13.29
N ALA A 147 -9.01 -14.94 -13.94
CA ALA A 147 -8.99 -16.37 -13.76
C ALA A 147 -7.94 -16.97 -14.70
N VAL A 148 -7.02 -17.79 -14.16
CA VAL A 148 -5.92 -18.37 -14.94
C VAL A 148 -5.96 -19.88 -14.84
N HIS A 149 -6.18 -20.55 -15.98
CA HIS A 149 -6.25 -21.99 -16.08
C HIS A 149 -4.89 -22.58 -16.52
N LEU A 150 -4.38 -23.53 -15.76
CA LEU A 150 -3.23 -24.35 -16.06
C LEU A 150 -3.70 -25.80 -16.28
N ALA A 151 -2.82 -26.63 -16.81
CA ALA A 151 -3.16 -28.03 -17.11
C ALA A 151 -3.53 -28.86 -15.85
N ASP A 152 -3.02 -28.48 -14.68
CA ASP A 152 -3.15 -29.22 -13.42
C ASP A 152 -3.87 -28.46 -12.31
N ARG A 153 -4.12 -27.16 -12.49
CA ARG A 153 -4.75 -26.30 -11.47
C ARG A 153 -5.24 -24.98 -12.01
N ASP A 154 -6.15 -24.36 -11.28
CA ASP A 154 -6.62 -23.01 -11.53
C ASP A 154 -5.95 -22.03 -10.56
N ARG A 155 -5.68 -20.82 -11.04
CA ARG A 155 -5.11 -19.73 -10.27
C ARG A 155 -5.97 -18.49 -10.42
N HIS A 156 -5.84 -17.63 -9.43
CA HIS A 156 -6.41 -16.28 -9.43
C HIS A 156 -5.31 -15.25 -9.40
N GLU A 157 -5.45 -14.20 -10.17
CA GLU A 157 -4.43 -13.15 -10.26
C GLU A 157 -5.07 -11.76 -10.29
N LEU A 158 -4.60 -10.89 -9.40
CA LEU A 158 -4.88 -9.47 -9.42
C LEU A 158 -3.65 -8.72 -9.91
N ALA A 159 -3.86 -7.72 -10.77
CA ALA A 159 -2.79 -6.85 -11.21
C ALA A 159 -3.24 -5.38 -11.17
N THR A 160 -2.34 -4.47 -10.89
CA THR A 160 -2.50 -3.05 -11.17
C THR A 160 -1.44 -2.59 -12.14
N VAL A 161 -1.84 -1.76 -13.08
CA VAL A 161 -0.93 -1.21 -14.08
C VAL A 161 -1.03 0.31 -14.11
N VAL A 162 0.11 0.94 -14.36
CA VAL A 162 0.22 2.40 -14.53
C VAL A 162 1.36 2.73 -15.47
N VAL A 163 1.23 3.81 -16.22
CA VAL A 163 2.31 4.34 -17.07
C VAL A 163 2.87 5.62 -16.44
N ASP A 164 4.19 5.67 -16.28
CA ASP A 164 4.93 6.88 -15.93
C ASP A 164 6.24 6.97 -16.72
N ARG A 165 6.49 8.13 -17.31
CA ARG A 165 7.73 8.45 -18.03
C ARG A 165 8.15 7.38 -19.04
N GLY A 166 7.22 6.92 -19.86
CA GLY A 166 7.46 5.91 -20.89
C GLY A 166 7.68 4.49 -20.36
N ARG A 167 7.30 4.22 -19.11
CA ARG A 167 7.38 2.90 -18.49
C ARG A 167 6.03 2.43 -18.02
N LEU A 168 5.71 1.19 -18.34
CA LEU A 168 4.55 0.48 -17.81
C LEU A 168 4.99 -0.31 -16.59
N TYR A 169 4.41 0.00 -15.45
CA TYR A 169 4.56 -0.72 -14.20
C TYR A 169 3.39 -1.69 -14.08
N THR A 170 3.68 -2.95 -13.80
CA THR A 170 2.66 -4.00 -13.55
C THR A 170 2.99 -4.66 -12.22
N LEU A 171 2.21 -4.39 -11.19
CA LEU A 171 2.26 -5.11 -9.92
C LEU A 171 1.17 -6.17 -9.94
N ALA A 172 1.54 -7.44 -9.76
CA ALA A 172 0.61 -8.57 -9.81
C ALA A 172 0.76 -9.48 -8.59
N ALA A 173 -0.37 -9.87 -8.01
CA ALA A 173 -0.48 -10.84 -6.92
C ALA A 173 -1.24 -12.07 -7.43
N SER A 174 -0.73 -13.27 -7.15
CA SER A 174 -1.27 -14.52 -7.68
C SER A 174 -1.35 -15.61 -6.61
N THR A 175 -2.44 -16.38 -6.60
CA THR A 175 -2.67 -17.52 -5.70
C THR A 175 -3.39 -18.66 -6.42
N ASN A 176 -3.52 -19.82 -5.79
CA ASN A 176 -4.42 -20.87 -6.24
C ASN A 176 -5.88 -20.44 -6.09
N GLU A 177 -6.75 -20.79 -7.05
CA GLU A 177 -8.19 -20.46 -7.01
C GLU A 177 -8.86 -20.90 -5.70
N ALA A 178 -8.54 -22.10 -5.20
CA ALA A 178 -9.08 -22.61 -3.94
C ALA A 178 -8.73 -21.76 -2.70
N ARG A 179 -7.69 -20.92 -2.79
CA ARG A 179 -7.29 -20.02 -1.70
C ARG A 179 -7.83 -18.60 -1.88
N TRP A 180 -8.23 -18.24 -3.07
CA TRP A 180 -8.70 -16.90 -3.41
C TRP A 180 -9.71 -16.33 -2.38
N PRO A 181 -10.76 -17.05 -1.95
CA PRO A 181 -11.71 -16.50 -0.97
C PRO A 181 -11.10 -16.14 0.39
N LYS A 182 -9.90 -16.63 0.70
CA LYS A 182 -9.21 -16.37 1.98
C LYS A 182 -8.24 -15.20 1.93
N VAL A 183 -7.76 -14.86 0.73
CA VAL A 183 -6.72 -13.85 0.54
C VAL A 183 -7.16 -12.67 -0.33
N SER A 184 -8.37 -12.71 -0.90
CA SER A 184 -8.88 -11.66 -1.80
C SER A 184 -8.75 -10.25 -1.21
N ASP A 185 -9.25 -10.01 0.02
CA ASP A 185 -9.19 -8.70 0.67
C ASP A 185 -7.74 -8.23 0.89
N LEU A 186 -6.85 -9.18 1.25
CA LEU A 186 -5.42 -8.91 1.42
C LEU A 186 -4.79 -8.51 0.08
N PHE A 187 -5.08 -9.24 -0.99
CA PHE A 187 -4.53 -8.96 -2.31
C PHE A 187 -5.07 -7.66 -2.90
N HIS A 188 -6.36 -7.37 -2.72
CA HIS A 188 -6.90 -6.05 -3.08
C HIS A 188 -6.19 -4.92 -2.34
N SER A 189 -5.95 -5.07 -1.03
CA SER A 189 -5.20 -4.08 -0.25
C SER A 189 -3.76 -3.91 -0.74
N VAL A 190 -3.10 -4.98 -1.15
CA VAL A 190 -1.75 -4.96 -1.72
C VAL A 190 -1.73 -4.24 -3.07
N ILE A 191 -2.60 -4.64 -4.00
CA ILE A 191 -2.64 -4.12 -5.36
C ILE A 191 -3.00 -2.64 -5.38
N THR A 192 -4.03 -2.23 -4.62
CA THR A 192 -4.45 -0.82 -4.55
C THR A 192 -3.48 0.08 -3.78
N SER A 193 -2.54 -0.50 -3.04
CA SER A 193 -1.49 0.24 -2.33
C SER A 193 -0.36 0.73 -3.23
N PHE A 194 -0.29 0.27 -4.48
CA PHE A 194 0.76 0.67 -5.40
C PHE A 194 0.64 2.16 -5.72
N THR A 195 1.71 2.90 -5.49
CA THR A 195 1.78 4.34 -5.72
C THR A 195 3.09 4.73 -6.37
N LEU A 196 3.03 5.73 -7.25
CA LEU A 196 4.20 6.39 -7.81
C LEU A 196 4.60 7.56 -6.92
N GLN A 197 5.90 7.72 -6.71
CA GLN A 197 6.47 8.82 -5.94
C GLN A 197 6.97 9.90 -6.92
N ILE A 198 6.54 11.14 -6.74
CA ILE A 198 6.89 12.29 -7.59
C ILE A 198 8.24 12.88 -7.18
#